data_b5c16be3a601309e9d7b7215fd572e1a
#
_entry.id   b5c16be3a601309e9d7b7215fd572e1a
#
_cell.length_a   1.000
_cell.length_b   1.000
_cell.length_c   1.000
_cell.angle_alpha   90.00
_cell.angle_beta   90.00
_cell.angle_gamma   90.00
#
_symmetry.space_group_name_H-M   'P 1'
#
loop_
_entity.id
_entity.type
_entity.pdbx_description
1 polymer ?
#
loop_
_entity_poly.entity_id
_entity_poly.type
_entity_poly.pdbx_seq_one_letter_code
_entity_poly.pdbx_strand_id
1 'polypeptide(L)'
;LKAEAWRVKNLGESPKKLFKEACIRWLREKSDKKSIDDDKSIISFWMLHFRETILSDITTEKIMEAVDGMENRRHRLNWEMSRDRCLRLGKPVPEYKPKLASKGTKTRHLAILRAILNMAVEWGWLDRAPKISTPRVKNGRIRWLTEEESKRLFAEIAPHFFPVVMFAITTGLRRSNVTDLEWSQVDLDKKMAWMHPDETKAGNAIGVPLNETACQILRKQQGLHKRWVFVHTKPAYRSDGTKTAAVRKMRTDSNKAWKGALKRAGISNFRFHDLRHTWASWLVQSGVSLLALKEMGGWETLEMVQRYAHLSAGHLTEHASKIDAIISRNGTNTAQEENVVYLNAR
;
A
#
# COMPACT_ATOMS: atom_id res chain seq x y z
N LEU A 1 43.59 15.95 4.28
CA LEU A 1 43.34 14.87 5.25
C LEU A 1 43.93 15.18 6.64
N LYS A 2 45.27 15.44 6.79
CA LYS A 2 45.92 15.70 8.09
C LYS A 2 45.40 17.03 8.72
N ALA A 3 45.33 18.12 7.93
CA ALA A 3 44.82 19.41 8.38
C ALA A 3 43.33 19.36 8.74
N GLU A 4 42.53 18.61 8.02
CA GLU A 4 41.10 18.39 8.28
C GLU A 4 40.91 17.58 9.56
N ALA A 5 41.64 16.48 9.73
CA ALA A 5 41.62 15.67 10.95
C ALA A 5 42.04 16.49 12.17
N TRP A 6 43.02 17.42 12.04
CA TRP A 6 43.43 18.32 13.10
C TRP A 6 42.35 19.33 13.49
N ARG A 7 41.64 19.94 12.48
CA ARG A 7 40.52 20.85 12.72
C ARG A 7 39.35 20.18 13.42
N VAL A 8 38.96 18.98 12.96
CA VAL A 8 37.92 18.18 13.62
C VAL A 8 38.29 17.90 15.07
N LYS A 9 39.55 17.51 15.34
CA LYS A 9 40.00 17.16 16.68
C LYS A 9 40.17 18.35 17.62
N ASN A 10 40.66 19.49 17.12
CA ASN A 10 41.06 20.62 17.95
C ASN A 10 40.09 21.80 17.92
N LEU A 11 39.31 21.96 16.85
CA LEU A 11 38.34 23.06 16.69
C LEU A 11 36.87 22.57 16.73
N GLY A 12 36.63 21.27 16.86
CA GLY A 12 35.27 20.72 16.86
C GLY A 12 34.52 20.91 15.55
N GLU A 13 35.25 21.19 14.44
CA GLU A 13 34.64 21.35 13.11
C GLU A 13 34.15 19.98 12.59
N SER A 14 32.97 19.97 11.97
CA SER A 14 32.49 18.76 11.29
C SER A 14 33.32 18.44 10.06
N PRO A 15 33.64 17.16 9.79
CA PRO A 15 34.44 16.77 8.63
C PRO A 15 33.72 17.11 7.33
N LYS A 16 34.48 17.64 6.34
CA LYS A 16 33.95 17.94 5.00
C LYS A 16 33.63 16.67 4.22
N LYS A 17 32.47 16.11 4.49
CA LYS A 17 31.98 14.87 3.85
C LYS A 17 31.05 15.19 2.68
N LEU A 18 31.19 14.42 1.60
CA LEU A 18 30.34 14.53 0.42
C LEU A 18 29.03 13.74 0.60
N PHE A 19 27.98 14.19 -0.05
CA PHE A 19 26.69 13.49 -0.03
C PHE A 19 26.79 12.05 -0.51
N LYS A 20 27.61 11.76 -1.54
CA LYS A 20 27.84 10.38 -2.01
C LYS A 20 28.41 9.47 -0.91
N GLU A 21 29.30 9.97 -0.06
CA GLU A 21 29.87 9.18 1.04
C GLU A 21 28.79 8.83 2.07
N ALA A 22 27.93 9.79 2.38
CA ALA A 22 26.78 9.55 3.27
C ALA A 22 25.80 8.52 2.69
N CYS A 23 25.50 8.60 1.39
CA CYS A 23 24.66 7.61 0.72
C CYS A 23 25.26 6.21 0.75
N ILE A 24 26.58 6.07 0.49
CA ILE A 24 27.26 4.77 0.52
C ILE A 24 27.21 4.17 1.93
N ARG A 25 27.51 4.97 2.96
CA ARG A 25 27.46 4.51 4.34
C ARG A 25 26.04 4.13 4.76
N TRP A 26 25.06 4.97 4.44
CA TRP A 26 23.66 4.73 4.73
C TRP A 26 23.16 3.43 4.08
N LEU A 27 23.47 3.17 2.81
CA LEU A 27 23.08 1.95 2.11
C LEU A 27 23.73 0.70 2.72
N ARG A 28 24.95 0.80 3.23
CA ARG A 28 25.62 -0.30 3.94
C ARG A 28 24.94 -0.61 5.26
N GLU A 29 24.66 0.41 6.06
CA GLU A 29 24.03 0.25 7.37
C GLU A 29 22.55 -0.19 7.28
N LYS A 30 21.87 0.07 6.16
CA LYS A 30 20.46 -0.29 5.92
C LYS A 30 20.31 -1.44 4.91
N SER A 31 21.37 -2.24 4.69
CA SER A 31 21.40 -3.33 3.70
C SER A 31 20.24 -4.33 3.88
N ASP A 32 19.84 -4.61 5.12
CA ASP A 32 18.81 -5.61 5.45
C ASP A 32 17.38 -5.08 5.29
N LYS A 33 17.22 -3.80 4.91
CA LYS A 33 15.91 -3.21 4.73
C LYS A 33 15.18 -3.81 3.52
N LYS A 34 13.99 -4.39 3.71
CA LYS A 34 13.16 -4.99 2.63
C LYS A 34 12.90 -4.04 1.44
N SER A 35 12.89 -2.73 1.66
CA SER A 35 12.65 -1.71 0.62
C SER A 35 13.93 -1.03 0.13
N ILE A 36 15.09 -1.64 0.32
CA ILE A 36 16.39 -1.02 -0.02
C ILE A 36 16.51 -0.67 -1.51
N ASP A 37 15.90 -1.43 -2.40
CA ASP A 37 15.95 -1.16 -3.84
C ASP A 37 15.10 0.06 -4.24
N ASP A 38 13.96 0.28 -3.56
CA ASP A 38 13.19 1.52 -3.69
C ASP A 38 14.03 2.72 -3.21
N ASP A 39 14.73 2.56 -2.08
CA ASP A 39 15.59 3.60 -1.53
C ASP A 39 16.77 3.90 -2.46
N LYS A 40 17.43 2.89 -3.04
CA LYS A 40 18.47 3.08 -4.08
C LYS A 40 17.95 3.89 -5.27
N SER A 41 16.73 3.61 -5.71
CA SER A 41 16.09 4.37 -6.79
C SER A 41 15.87 5.84 -6.41
N ILE A 42 15.49 6.11 -5.17
CA ILE A 42 15.31 7.47 -4.64
C ILE A 42 16.66 8.18 -4.48
N ILE A 43 17.66 7.48 -3.92
CA ILE A 43 19.01 8.01 -3.78
C ILE A 43 19.60 8.37 -5.13
N SER A 44 19.34 7.58 -6.18
CA SER A 44 19.81 7.90 -7.54
C SER A 44 19.31 9.25 -8.04
N PHE A 45 18.09 9.67 -7.65
CA PHE A 45 17.59 11.01 -7.95
C PHE A 45 18.41 12.08 -7.22
N TRP A 46 18.66 11.92 -5.93
CA TRP A 46 19.43 12.88 -5.14
C TRP A 46 20.90 12.96 -5.56
N MET A 47 21.46 11.84 -6.03
CA MET A 47 22.81 11.79 -6.60
C MET A 47 22.97 12.63 -7.88
N LEU A 48 21.89 12.86 -8.65
CA LEU A 48 21.93 13.77 -9.80
C LEU A 48 22.12 15.23 -9.37
N HIS A 49 21.63 15.60 -8.17
CA HIS A 49 21.66 16.97 -7.67
C HIS A 49 22.83 17.26 -6.71
N PHE A 50 23.19 16.26 -5.87
CA PHE A 50 24.09 16.52 -4.72
C PHE A 50 25.30 15.62 -4.65
N ARG A 51 25.59 14.81 -5.67
CA ARG A 51 26.65 13.78 -5.62
C ARG A 51 27.96 14.28 -5.02
N GLU A 52 28.50 15.38 -5.55
CA GLU A 52 29.78 15.98 -5.17
C GLU A 52 29.61 17.19 -4.22
N THR A 53 28.41 17.40 -3.70
CA THR A 53 28.12 18.50 -2.75
C THR A 53 28.56 18.08 -1.35
N ILE A 54 29.21 19.00 -0.63
CA ILE A 54 29.54 18.81 0.79
C ILE A 54 28.23 18.83 1.58
N LEU A 55 28.10 18.00 2.60
CA LEU A 55 26.86 17.87 3.38
C LEU A 55 26.38 19.18 3.99
N SER A 56 27.30 20.03 4.47
CA SER A 56 26.97 21.36 5.00
C SER A 56 26.39 22.33 3.98
N ASP A 57 26.67 22.12 2.69
CA ASP A 57 26.25 23.00 1.59
C ASP A 57 24.90 22.59 1.00
N ILE A 58 24.29 21.52 1.52
CA ILE A 58 22.94 21.07 1.16
C ILE A 58 21.95 21.89 2.00
N THR A 59 21.46 22.97 1.42
CA THR A 59 20.48 23.85 2.07
C THR A 59 19.04 23.49 1.76
N THR A 60 18.11 24.00 2.56
CA THR A 60 16.66 23.82 2.33
C THR A 60 16.24 24.31 0.94
N GLU A 61 16.79 25.45 0.50
CA GLU A 61 16.49 26.07 -0.80
C GLU A 61 16.87 25.12 -1.95
N LYS A 62 18.12 24.60 -1.97
CA LYS A 62 18.59 23.65 -2.98
C LYS A 62 17.76 22.37 -3.01
N ILE A 63 17.33 21.87 -1.84
CA ILE A 63 16.46 20.71 -1.73
C ILE A 63 15.10 21.00 -2.36
N MET A 64 14.50 22.14 -2.07
CA MET A 64 13.18 22.50 -2.59
C MET A 64 13.23 22.76 -4.10
N GLU A 65 14.26 23.40 -4.62
CA GLU A 65 14.48 23.58 -6.06
C GLU A 65 14.52 22.23 -6.80
N ALA A 66 15.31 21.28 -6.30
CA ALA A 66 15.37 19.93 -6.87
C ALA A 66 14.00 19.22 -6.85
N VAL A 67 13.20 19.42 -5.81
CA VAL A 67 11.88 18.79 -5.66
C VAL A 67 10.83 19.46 -6.54
N ASP A 68 10.87 20.77 -6.72
CA ASP A 68 9.87 21.49 -7.52
C ASP A 68 9.92 21.08 -8.98
N GLY A 69 11.11 20.92 -9.54
CA GLY A 69 11.32 20.39 -10.90
C GLY A 69 11.18 18.87 -11.06
N MET A 70 10.91 18.13 -9.99
CA MET A 70 10.89 16.66 -10.03
C MET A 70 9.84 16.12 -11.01
N GLU A 71 10.30 15.43 -12.05
CA GLU A 71 9.43 14.75 -13.01
C GLU A 71 8.97 13.38 -12.51
N ASN A 72 7.84 12.94 -13.04
CA ASN A 72 7.34 11.59 -12.85
C ASN A 72 8.15 10.59 -13.69
N ARG A 73 9.12 9.92 -13.05
CA ARG A 73 10.02 8.95 -13.71
C ARG A 73 9.27 7.88 -14.50
N ARG A 74 8.16 7.35 -13.96
CA ARG A 74 7.38 6.31 -14.64
C ARG A 74 6.71 6.83 -15.90
N HIS A 75 6.26 8.10 -15.89
CA HIS A 75 5.70 8.74 -17.07
C HIS A 75 6.75 8.89 -18.16
N ARG A 76 7.94 9.34 -17.82
CA ARG A 76 9.08 9.47 -18.74
C ARG A 76 9.48 8.12 -19.33
N LEU A 77 9.69 7.10 -18.51
CA LEU A 77 10.03 5.74 -18.96
C LEU A 77 8.97 5.15 -19.91
N ASN A 78 7.69 5.35 -19.60
CA ASN A 78 6.60 4.88 -20.48
C ASN A 78 6.62 5.59 -21.85
N TRP A 79 6.96 6.87 -21.86
CA TRP A 79 7.11 7.60 -23.11
C TRP A 79 8.35 7.11 -23.90
N GLU A 80 9.49 6.92 -23.26
CA GLU A 80 10.72 6.37 -23.85
C GLU A 80 10.44 5.00 -24.50
N MET A 81 9.78 4.10 -23.79
CA MET A 81 9.36 2.80 -24.34
C MET A 81 8.42 2.93 -25.53
N SER A 82 7.50 3.92 -25.50
CA SER A 82 6.59 4.19 -26.61
C SER A 82 7.33 4.77 -27.81
N ARG A 83 8.24 5.70 -27.59
CA ARG A 83 9.15 6.27 -28.60
C ARG A 83 9.92 5.16 -29.31
N ASP A 84 10.61 4.30 -28.56
CA ASP A 84 11.44 3.23 -29.10
C ASP A 84 10.60 2.21 -29.90
N ARG A 85 9.36 1.98 -29.46
CA ARG A 85 8.42 1.16 -30.22
C ARG A 85 7.98 1.83 -31.52
N CYS A 86 7.69 3.13 -31.51
CA CYS A 86 7.30 3.89 -32.70
C CYS A 86 8.46 3.90 -33.71
N LEU A 87 9.69 4.16 -33.26
CA LEU A 87 10.88 4.12 -34.12
C LEU A 87 11.06 2.75 -34.79
N ARG A 88 10.94 1.66 -34.03
CA ARG A 88 11.04 0.29 -34.61
C ARG A 88 9.93 -0.03 -35.64
N LEU A 89 8.80 0.61 -35.51
CA LEU A 89 7.64 0.37 -36.38
C LEU A 89 7.50 1.42 -37.53
N GLY A 90 8.46 2.33 -37.67
CA GLY A 90 8.40 3.44 -38.64
C GLY A 90 7.22 4.39 -38.40
N LYS A 91 6.71 4.48 -37.17
CA LYS A 91 5.57 5.34 -36.82
C LYS A 91 6.04 6.67 -36.25
N PRO A 92 5.26 7.76 -36.40
CA PRO A 92 5.60 9.04 -35.80
C PRO A 92 5.72 8.90 -34.28
N VAL A 93 6.77 9.51 -33.73
CA VAL A 93 7.03 9.54 -32.29
C VAL A 93 6.13 10.57 -31.64
N PRO A 94 5.36 10.23 -30.59
CA PRO A 94 4.55 11.22 -29.87
C PRO A 94 5.44 12.25 -29.17
N GLU A 95 4.99 13.49 -29.14
CA GLU A 95 5.65 14.58 -28.41
C GLU A 95 5.75 14.24 -26.91
N TYR A 96 6.91 14.51 -26.31
CA TYR A 96 7.07 14.36 -24.86
C TYR A 96 6.44 15.54 -24.12
N LYS A 97 5.46 15.27 -23.29
CA LYS A 97 4.87 16.25 -22.38
C LYS A 97 5.29 15.92 -20.94
N PRO A 98 6.21 16.71 -20.33
CA PRO A 98 6.67 16.47 -18.97
C PRO A 98 5.51 16.42 -17.98
N LYS A 99 5.56 15.49 -17.03
CA LYS A 99 4.61 15.38 -15.94
C LYS A 99 5.34 15.43 -14.62
N LEU A 100 4.99 16.37 -13.76
CA LEU A 100 5.57 16.47 -12.43
C LEU A 100 5.21 15.28 -11.54
N ALA A 101 6.10 14.96 -10.62
CA ALA A 101 5.88 13.95 -9.61
C ALA A 101 4.74 14.34 -8.66
N SER A 102 4.00 13.35 -8.16
CA SER A 102 2.93 13.58 -7.21
C SER A 102 3.47 14.05 -5.85
N LYS A 103 2.64 14.75 -5.06
CA LYS A 103 2.99 15.14 -3.68
C LYS A 103 3.47 13.93 -2.85
N GLY A 104 2.83 12.77 -2.98
CA GLY A 104 3.24 11.56 -2.28
C GLY A 104 4.62 11.03 -2.72
N THR A 105 4.96 11.15 -4.01
CA THR A 105 6.30 10.82 -4.52
C THR A 105 7.33 11.78 -3.96
N LYS A 106 7.07 13.08 -4.03
CA LYS A 106 7.95 14.13 -3.47
C LYS A 106 8.19 13.90 -1.98
N THR A 107 7.13 13.65 -1.19
CA THR A 107 7.24 13.35 0.25
C THR A 107 8.13 12.15 0.54
N ARG A 108 8.03 11.07 -0.26
CA ARG A 108 8.88 9.88 -0.10
C ARG A 108 10.35 10.20 -0.39
N HIS A 109 10.66 10.96 -1.44
CA HIS A 109 12.03 11.39 -1.74
C HIS A 109 12.61 12.25 -0.62
N LEU A 110 11.84 13.22 -0.12
CA LEU A 110 12.25 14.06 1.01
C LEU A 110 12.47 13.26 2.30
N ALA A 111 11.65 12.21 2.55
CA ALA A 111 11.81 11.36 3.72
C ALA A 111 13.13 10.57 3.72
N ILE A 112 13.55 10.04 2.57
CA ILE A 112 14.84 9.34 2.44
C ILE A 112 16.01 10.31 2.57
N LEU A 113 15.95 11.48 1.92
CA LEU A 113 16.99 12.50 2.07
C LEU A 113 17.13 12.92 3.54
N ARG A 114 16.01 13.18 4.22
CA ARG A 114 16.01 13.52 5.66
C ARG A 114 16.65 12.42 6.49
N ALA A 115 16.33 11.15 6.21
CA ALA A 115 16.90 10.02 6.93
C ALA A 115 18.43 9.96 6.76
N ILE A 116 18.94 10.18 5.54
CA ILE A 116 20.39 10.20 5.27
C ILE A 116 21.06 11.36 6.00
N LEU A 117 20.49 12.57 5.93
CA LEU A 117 21.07 13.77 6.56
C LEU A 117 21.03 13.67 8.10
N ASN A 118 19.96 13.12 8.68
CA ASN A 118 19.90 12.87 10.12
C ASN A 118 20.95 11.84 10.56
N MET A 119 21.14 10.76 9.81
CA MET A 119 22.22 9.80 10.07
C MET A 119 23.60 10.46 9.94
N ALA A 120 23.78 11.40 9.01
CA ALA A 120 25.03 12.17 8.90
C ALA A 120 25.30 13.01 10.15
N VAL A 121 24.27 13.53 10.81
CA VAL A 121 24.40 14.20 12.14
C VAL A 121 24.80 13.19 13.20
N GLU A 122 24.16 12.03 13.26
CA GLU A 122 24.51 10.95 14.20
C GLU A 122 25.94 10.45 14.01
N TRP A 123 26.45 10.45 12.78
CA TRP A 123 27.86 10.09 12.50
C TRP A 123 28.86 11.21 12.81
N GLY A 124 28.41 12.39 13.23
CA GLY A 124 29.26 13.55 13.43
C GLY A 124 29.83 14.15 12.13
N TRP A 125 29.15 13.90 10.99
CA TRP A 125 29.56 14.40 9.67
C TRP A 125 28.86 15.73 9.30
N LEU A 126 27.83 16.07 10.06
CA LEU A 126 27.03 17.28 9.91
C LEU A 126 26.57 17.73 11.30
N ASP A 127 26.68 19.01 11.62
CA ASP A 127 26.29 19.54 12.94
C ASP A 127 24.75 19.54 13.07
N ARG A 128 24.05 19.92 12.02
CA ARG A 128 22.58 19.97 11.99
C ARG A 128 22.06 19.75 10.59
N ALA A 129 21.06 18.86 10.46
CA ALA A 129 20.36 18.67 9.21
C ALA A 129 19.47 19.88 8.85
N PRO A 130 19.38 20.27 7.56
CA PRO A 130 18.50 21.32 7.11
C PRO A 130 17.04 20.98 7.41
N LYS A 131 16.22 22.00 7.69
CA LYS A 131 14.78 21.80 7.93
C LYS A 131 14.09 21.46 6.61
N ILE A 132 13.61 20.24 6.49
CA ILE A 132 12.91 19.76 5.30
C ILE A 132 11.40 19.78 5.57
N SER A 133 10.68 20.68 4.89
CA SER A 133 9.22 20.69 4.90
C SER A 133 8.68 19.66 3.92
N THR A 134 7.75 18.80 4.36
CA THR A 134 7.10 17.82 3.48
C THR A 134 5.70 18.29 3.10
N PRO A 135 5.31 18.19 1.82
CA PRO A 135 3.96 18.50 1.40
C PRO A 135 2.93 17.65 2.15
N ARG A 136 1.92 18.28 2.71
CA ARG A 136 0.83 17.56 3.39
C ARG A 136 0.06 16.74 2.35
N VAL A 137 0.13 15.42 2.48
CA VAL A 137 -0.64 14.49 1.65
C VAL A 137 -1.98 14.29 2.35
N LYS A 138 -3.09 14.66 1.71
CA LYS A 138 -4.43 14.35 2.23
C LYS A 138 -4.56 12.84 2.36
N ASN A 139 -5.17 12.38 3.44
CA ASN A 139 -5.45 10.96 3.67
C ASN A 139 -6.10 10.33 2.45
N GLY A 140 -5.65 9.11 2.14
CA GLY A 140 -6.02 8.42 0.92
C GLY A 140 -7.55 8.26 0.79
N ARG A 141 -8.02 8.42 -0.42
CA ARG A 141 -9.38 8.15 -0.82
C ARG A 141 -9.78 6.72 -0.44
N ILE A 142 -10.94 6.56 0.19
CA ILE A 142 -11.60 5.26 0.30
C ILE A 142 -12.58 5.16 -0.87
N ARG A 143 -12.42 4.12 -1.69
CA ARG A 143 -13.32 3.77 -2.80
C ARG A 143 -13.68 2.30 -2.65
N TRP A 144 -14.95 2.00 -2.59
CA TRP A 144 -15.48 0.64 -2.57
C TRP A 144 -16.55 0.50 -3.65
N LEU A 145 -16.87 -0.73 -4.02
CA LEU A 145 -17.95 -1.04 -4.96
C LEU A 145 -19.29 -0.97 -4.24
N THR A 146 -20.29 -0.38 -4.90
CA THR A 146 -21.67 -0.63 -4.54
C THR A 146 -22.08 -2.04 -4.95
N GLU A 147 -23.24 -2.49 -4.50
CA GLU A 147 -23.75 -3.80 -4.89
C GLU A 147 -23.96 -3.89 -6.42
N GLU A 148 -24.54 -2.85 -7.03
CA GLU A 148 -24.79 -2.75 -8.46
C GLU A 148 -23.47 -2.72 -9.27
N GLU A 149 -22.48 -1.94 -8.79
CA GLU A 149 -21.15 -1.93 -9.42
C GLU A 149 -20.49 -3.29 -9.36
N SER A 150 -20.61 -3.99 -8.24
CA SER A 150 -20.04 -5.33 -8.07
C SER A 150 -20.67 -6.34 -9.03
N LYS A 151 -21.98 -6.34 -9.18
CA LYS A 151 -22.72 -7.19 -10.12
C LYS A 151 -22.24 -6.95 -11.55
N ARG A 152 -22.15 -5.67 -11.99
CA ARG A 152 -21.64 -5.34 -13.32
C ARG A 152 -20.20 -5.77 -13.53
N LEU A 153 -19.34 -5.54 -12.52
CA LEU A 153 -17.92 -5.90 -12.62
C LEU A 153 -17.75 -7.41 -12.75
N PHE A 154 -18.44 -8.20 -11.92
CA PHE A 154 -18.31 -9.68 -11.94
C PHE A 154 -18.76 -10.30 -13.25
N ALA A 155 -19.75 -9.73 -13.90
CA ALA A 155 -20.18 -10.16 -15.23
C ALA A 155 -19.13 -9.91 -16.33
N GLU A 156 -18.25 -8.91 -16.14
CA GLU A 156 -17.28 -8.47 -17.14
C GLU A 156 -15.84 -8.99 -16.91
N ILE A 157 -15.59 -9.65 -15.78
CA ILE A 157 -14.26 -10.19 -15.49
C ILE A 157 -13.99 -11.43 -16.34
N ALA A 158 -12.84 -11.41 -17.00
CA ALA A 158 -12.42 -12.57 -17.80
C ALA A 158 -12.32 -13.85 -16.93
N PRO A 159 -12.79 -15.02 -17.43
CA PRO A 159 -12.89 -16.26 -16.63
C PRO A 159 -11.59 -16.66 -15.93
N HIS A 160 -10.44 -16.48 -16.58
CA HIS A 160 -9.12 -16.80 -15.97
C HIS A 160 -8.72 -15.88 -14.82
N PHE A 161 -9.34 -14.70 -14.72
CA PHE A 161 -9.01 -13.71 -13.69
C PHE A 161 -10.08 -13.60 -12.60
N PHE A 162 -11.26 -14.15 -12.86
CA PHE A 162 -12.39 -14.15 -11.94
C PHE A 162 -12.05 -14.77 -10.56
N PRO A 163 -11.38 -15.94 -10.47
CA PRO A 163 -11.02 -16.53 -9.18
C PRO A 163 -10.16 -15.62 -8.31
N VAL A 164 -9.20 -14.90 -8.92
CA VAL A 164 -8.30 -13.96 -8.21
C VAL A 164 -9.07 -12.78 -7.63
N VAL A 165 -10.00 -12.20 -8.41
CA VAL A 165 -10.81 -11.05 -7.97
C VAL A 165 -11.78 -11.47 -6.87
N MET A 166 -12.46 -12.60 -7.06
CA MET A 166 -13.40 -13.11 -6.07
C MET A 166 -12.71 -13.49 -4.76
N PHE A 167 -11.54 -14.12 -4.82
CA PHE A 167 -10.78 -14.45 -3.63
C PHE A 167 -10.27 -13.17 -2.92
N ALA A 168 -9.85 -12.16 -3.68
CA ALA A 168 -9.42 -10.88 -3.11
C ALA A 168 -10.56 -10.14 -2.38
N ILE A 169 -11.78 -10.17 -2.93
CA ILE A 169 -12.92 -9.47 -2.32
C ILE A 169 -13.55 -10.26 -1.16
N THR A 170 -13.44 -11.58 -1.14
CA THR A 170 -13.98 -12.42 -0.06
C THR A 170 -13.07 -12.52 1.14
N THR A 171 -11.76 -12.30 0.97
CA THR A 171 -10.75 -12.41 2.04
C THR A 171 -10.16 -11.06 2.47
N GLY A 172 -10.32 -10.01 1.68
CA GLY A 172 -9.71 -8.72 1.93
C GLY A 172 -8.18 -8.69 1.89
N LEU A 173 -7.54 -9.76 1.43
CA LEU A 173 -6.07 -9.87 1.36
C LEU A 173 -5.44 -8.82 0.45
N ARG A 174 -4.20 -8.45 0.75
CA ARG A 174 -3.42 -7.58 -0.15
C ARG A 174 -3.15 -8.30 -1.46
N ARG A 175 -3.02 -7.53 -2.55
CA ARG A 175 -2.82 -8.08 -3.90
C ARG A 175 -1.70 -9.13 -3.96
N SER A 176 -0.54 -8.83 -3.39
CA SER A 176 0.59 -9.78 -3.35
C SER A 176 0.23 -11.08 -2.63
N ASN A 177 -0.43 -10.99 -1.49
CA ASN A 177 -0.85 -12.17 -0.73
C ASN A 177 -1.85 -13.05 -1.50
N VAL A 178 -2.67 -12.45 -2.37
CA VAL A 178 -3.55 -13.22 -3.25
C VAL A 178 -2.78 -13.85 -4.41
N THR A 179 -1.96 -13.07 -5.13
CA THR A 179 -1.27 -13.56 -6.34
C THR A 179 -0.11 -14.50 -6.03
N ASP A 180 0.43 -14.39 -4.83
CA ASP A 180 1.60 -15.15 -4.38
C ASP A 180 1.22 -16.30 -3.44
N LEU A 181 -0.09 -16.53 -3.22
CA LEU A 181 -0.61 -17.58 -2.35
C LEU A 181 -0.17 -18.98 -2.83
N GLU A 182 0.41 -19.73 -1.89
CA GLU A 182 0.85 -21.11 -2.10
C GLU A 182 -0.11 -22.12 -1.45
N TRP A 183 -0.17 -23.32 -1.98
CA TRP A 183 -0.98 -24.39 -1.39
C TRP A 183 -0.51 -24.80 0.01
N SER A 184 0.77 -24.66 0.31
CA SER A 184 1.33 -24.86 1.65
C SER A 184 0.76 -23.92 2.72
N GLN A 185 0.15 -22.83 2.29
CA GLN A 185 -0.45 -21.79 3.17
C GLN A 185 -1.96 -21.98 3.34
N VAL A 186 -2.57 -23.02 2.75
CA VAL A 186 -4.03 -23.20 2.72
C VAL A 186 -4.40 -24.53 3.38
N ASP A 187 -5.28 -24.45 4.36
CA ASP A 187 -5.94 -25.60 4.97
C ASP A 187 -7.45 -25.48 4.74
N LEU A 188 -7.97 -26.28 3.81
CA LEU A 188 -9.38 -26.24 3.44
C LEU A 188 -10.28 -26.91 4.49
N ASP A 189 -9.74 -27.82 5.29
CA ASP A 189 -10.50 -28.52 6.33
C ASP A 189 -10.73 -27.59 7.51
N LYS A 190 -9.69 -26.84 7.90
CA LYS A 190 -9.80 -25.78 8.93
C LYS A 190 -10.40 -24.49 8.39
N LYS A 191 -10.62 -24.37 7.08
CA LYS A 191 -11.05 -23.13 6.40
C LYS A 191 -10.18 -21.93 6.76
N MET A 192 -8.86 -22.11 6.69
CA MET A 192 -7.87 -21.11 7.04
C MET A 192 -6.80 -20.98 5.96
N ALA A 193 -6.29 -19.77 5.79
CA ALA A 193 -5.06 -19.50 5.06
C ALA A 193 -4.09 -18.70 5.94
N TRP A 194 -2.80 -18.96 5.83
CA TRP A 194 -1.77 -18.27 6.63
C TRP A 194 -0.84 -17.47 5.73
N MET A 195 -0.70 -16.19 6.05
CA MET A 195 0.32 -15.34 5.43
C MET A 195 1.53 -15.32 6.35
N HIS A 196 2.69 -15.73 5.83
CA HIS A 196 3.92 -15.73 6.60
C HIS A 196 4.39 -14.30 6.95
N PRO A 197 5.15 -14.10 8.04
CA PRO A 197 5.66 -12.79 8.45
C PRO A 197 6.40 -12.06 7.33
N ASP A 198 7.16 -12.79 6.50
CA ASP A 198 7.92 -12.22 5.38
C ASP A 198 7.05 -11.67 4.26
N GLU A 199 5.84 -12.16 4.13
CA GLU A 199 4.86 -11.75 3.11
C GLU A 199 3.93 -10.64 3.58
N THR A 200 3.95 -10.35 4.89
CA THR A 200 3.11 -9.30 5.47
C THR A 200 3.88 -8.00 5.60
N LYS A 201 3.21 -6.88 5.42
CA LYS A 201 3.83 -5.57 5.57
C LYS A 201 4.23 -5.26 7.02
N ALA A 202 3.50 -5.83 7.98
CA ALA A 202 3.75 -5.65 9.41
C ALA A 202 4.78 -6.64 9.99
N GLY A 203 5.22 -7.64 9.21
CA GLY A 203 6.16 -8.65 9.68
C GLY A 203 5.56 -9.68 10.64
N ASN A 204 4.23 -9.71 10.82
CA ASN A 204 3.53 -10.67 11.66
C ASN A 204 2.80 -11.70 10.80
N ALA A 205 2.74 -12.96 11.25
CA ALA A 205 1.90 -13.97 10.63
C ALA A 205 0.43 -13.55 10.75
N ILE A 206 -0.36 -13.79 9.70
CA ILE A 206 -1.79 -13.48 9.68
C ILE A 206 -2.55 -14.76 9.32
N GLY A 207 -3.41 -15.22 10.24
CA GLY A 207 -4.41 -16.24 9.96
C GLY A 207 -5.64 -15.58 9.32
N VAL A 208 -6.03 -16.04 8.15
CA VAL A 208 -7.16 -15.51 7.38
C VAL A 208 -8.26 -16.58 7.33
N PRO A 209 -9.41 -16.36 7.99
CA PRO A 209 -10.53 -17.27 7.89
C PRO A 209 -11.11 -17.24 6.47
N LEU A 210 -11.40 -18.41 5.94
CA LEU A 210 -11.96 -18.60 4.61
C LEU A 210 -13.46 -18.85 4.73
N ASN A 211 -14.25 -17.97 4.15
CA ASN A 211 -15.68 -18.21 3.99
C ASN A 211 -15.93 -19.28 2.91
N GLU A 212 -17.16 -19.77 2.82
CA GLU A 212 -17.50 -20.85 1.89
C GLU A 212 -17.20 -20.49 0.42
N THR A 213 -17.45 -19.25 0.03
CA THR A 213 -17.13 -18.76 -1.33
C THR A 213 -15.63 -18.86 -1.60
N ALA A 214 -14.78 -18.44 -0.65
CA ALA A 214 -13.31 -18.55 -0.79
C ALA A 214 -12.87 -20.01 -0.89
N CYS A 215 -13.44 -20.91 -0.08
CA CYS A 215 -13.17 -22.34 -0.14
C CYS A 215 -13.56 -22.94 -1.49
N GLN A 216 -14.73 -22.62 -2.03
CA GLN A 216 -15.19 -23.09 -3.34
C GLN A 216 -14.26 -22.62 -4.47
N ILE A 217 -13.79 -21.37 -4.39
CA ILE A 217 -12.81 -20.84 -5.35
C ILE A 217 -11.52 -21.66 -5.28
N LEU A 218 -11.00 -21.90 -4.08
CA LEU A 218 -9.76 -22.64 -3.88
C LEU A 218 -9.89 -24.10 -4.40
N ARG A 219 -10.99 -24.79 -4.08
CA ARG A 219 -11.24 -26.16 -4.59
C ARG A 219 -11.20 -26.21 -6.12
N LYS A 220 -11.73 -25.19 -6.82
CA LYS A 220 -11.68 -25.10 -8.29
C LYS A 220 -10.28 -24.83 -8.85
N GLN A 221 -9.33 -24.38 -8.02
CA GLN A 221 -7.94 -24.18 -8.43
C GLN A 221 -7.05 -25.39 -8.15
N GLN A 222 -7.52 -26.38 -7.37
CA GLN A 222 -6.75 -27.58 -7.05
C GLN A 222 -6.34 -28.33 -8.33
N GLY A 223 -5.11 -28.84 -8.33
CA GLY A 223 -4.56 -29.60 -9.46
C GLY A 223 -4.00 -28.75 -10.63
N LEU A 224 -4.26 -27.44 -10.68
CA LEU A 224 -3.74 -26.59 -11.76
C LEU A 224 -2.22 -26.36 -11.65
N HIS A 225 -1.68 -26.30 -10.42
CA HIS A 225 -0.26 -26.14 -10.17
C HIS A 225 0.13 -26.70 -8.79
N LYS A 226 1.34 -27.28 -8.68
CA LYS A 226 1.80 -27.91 -7.43
C LYS A 226 2.06 -26.92 -6.29
N ARG A 227 2.50 -25.70 -6.61
CA ARG A 227 2.90 -24.67 -5.63
C ARG A 227 1.89 -23.54 -5.54
N TRP A 228 1.60 -22.87 -6.67
CA TRP A 228 0.79 -21.63 -6.69
C TRP A 228 -0.69 -21.94 -6.80
N VAL A 229 -1.51 -21.24 -6.00
CA VAL A 229 -2.97 -21.34 -6.04
C VAL A 229 -3.52 -20.71 -7.31
N PHE A 230 -3.11 -19.48 -7.62
CA PHE A 230 -3.62 -18.75 -8.78
C PHE A 230 -2.58 -18.70 -9.90
N VAL A 231 -2.95 -19.28 -11.03
CA VAL A 231 -2.05 -19.41 -12.18
C VAL A 231 -2.73 -19.06 -13.50
N HIS A 232 -1.94 -18.64 -14.46
CA HIS A 232 -2.36 -18.64 -15.85
C HIS A 232 -2.22 -20.06 -16.40
N THR A 233 -3.25 -20.56 -17.07
CA THR A 233 -3.26 -21.89 -17.69
C THR A 233 -3.00 -21.87 -19.19
N LYS A 234 -2.95 -20.67 -19.79
CA LYS A 234 -2.68 -20.48 -21.23
C LYS A 234 -1.31 -19.86 -21.43
N PRO A 235 -0.53 -20.33 -22.40
CA PRO A 235 0.72 -19.68 -22.75
C PRO A 235 0.47 -18.26 -23.30
N ALA A 236 1.44 -17.39 -23.17
CA ALA A 236 1.45 -16.10 -23.80
C ALA A 236 2.74 -15.93 -24.61
N TYR A 237 2.76 -14.99 -25.54
CA TYR A 237 3.95 -14.63 -26.30
C TYR A 237 4.60 -13.39 -25.67
N ARG A 238 5.92 -13.41 -25.55
CA ARG A 238 6.72 -12.25 -25.17
C ARG A 238 6.87 -11.31 -26.37
N SER A 239 7.38 -10.11 -26.12
CA SER A 239 7.64 -9.12 -27.17
C SER A 239 8.67 -9.58 -28.20
N ASP A 240 9.54 -10.51 -27.82
CA ASP A 240 10.56 -11.16 -28.67
C ASP A 240 10.02 -12.36 -29.47
N GLY A 241 8.70 -12.64 -29.39
CA GLY A 241 8.05 -13.77 -30.06
C GLY A 241 8.17 -15.10 -29.31
N THR A 242 8.94 -15.18 -28.23
CA THR A 242 9.08 -16.42 -27.45
C THR A 242 7.81 -16.76 -26.68
N LYS A 243 7.47 -18.06 -26.66
CA LYS A 243 6.28 -18.59 -25.95
C LYS A 243 6.62 -18.79 -24.47
N THR A 244 5.79 -18.27 -23.57
CA THR A 244 5.92 -18.52 -22.13
C THR A 244 5.44 -19.95 -21.78
N ALA A 245 5.81 -20.44 -20.59
CA ALA A 245 5.23 -21.68 -20.05
C ALA A 245 3.69 -21.63 -20.06
N ALA A 246 3.05 -22.77 -20.32
CA ALA A 246 1.59 -22.86 -20.35
C ALA A 246 1.01 -22.51 -18.96
N VAL A 247 1.59 -23.05 -17.89
CA VAL A 247 1.17 -22.74 -16.52
C VAL A 247 2.22 -21.85 -15.87
N ARG A 248 1.81 -20.70 -15.38
CA ARG A 248 2.67 -19.70 -14.72
C ARG A 248 1.91 -18.91 -13.68
N LYS A 249 2.63 -18.42 -12.68
CA LYS A 249 2.08 -17.58 -11.60
C LYS A 249 1.24 -16.42 -12.16
N MET A 250 0.10 -16.16 -11.54
CA MET A 250 -0.76 -15.04 -11.88
C MET A 250 -0.07 -13.72 -11.55
N ARG A 251 -0.21 -12.73 -12.44
CA ARG A 251 0.28 -11.37 -12.26
C ARG A 251 -0.85 -10.38 -12.48
N THR A 252 -0.91 -9.33 -11.65
CA THR A 252 -1.97 -8.31 -11.68
C THR A 252 -1.43 -6.90 -11.95
N ASP A 253 -0.14 -6.72 -12.03
CA ASP A 253 0.55 -5.43 -12.11
C ASP A 253 0.36 -4.70 -13.44
N SER A 254 0.20 -5.43 -14.56
CA SER A 254 0.00 -4.86 -15.90
C SER A 254 -1.33 -5.28 -16.53
N ASN A 255 -2.34 -5.53 -15.73
CA ASN A 255 -3.50 -6.31 -16.13
C ASN A 255 -4.44 -5.58 -17.08
N LYS A 256 -4.31 -5.84 -18.38
CA LYS A 256 -5.26 -5.36 -19.42
C LYS A 256 -6.67 -5.92 -19.17
N ALA A 257 -6.78 -7.17 -18.69
CA ALA A 257 -8.06 -7.81 -18.40
C ALA A 257 -8.82 -7.07 -17.30
N TRP A 258 -8.13 -6.67 -16.21
CA TRP A 258 -8.72 -5.86 -15.14
C TRP A 258 -9.23 -4.51 -15.65
N LYS A 259 -8.38 -3.76 -16.34
CA LYS A 259 -8.75 -2.45 -16.89
C LYS A 259 -9.87 -2.54 -17.91
N GLY A 260 -9.86 -3.60 -18.74
CA GLY A 260 -10.92 -3.87 -19.70
C GLY A 260 -12.25 -4.18 -19.04
N ALA A 261 -12.26 -5.01 -17.99
CA ALA A 261 -13.45 -5.31 -17.21
C ALA A 261 -14.05 -4.06 -16.57
N LEU A 262 -13.23 -3.24 -15.90
CA LEU A 262 -13.68 -1.97 -15.32
C LEU A 262 -14.30 -1.03 -16.37
N LYS A 263 -13.68 -0.94 -17.56
CA LYS A 263 -14.20 -0.11 -18.65
C LYS A 263 -15.57 -0.61 -19.15
N ARG A 264 -15.73 -1.91 -19.37
CA ARG A 264 -16.99 -2.51 -19.82
C ARG A 264 -18.08 -2.43 -18.77
N ALA A 265 -17.72 -2.59 -17.48
CA ALA A 265 -18.63 -2.42 -16.36
C ALA A 265 -19.01 -0.95 -16.07
N GLY A 266 -18.44 0.03 -16.79
CA GLY A 266 -18.68 1.45 -16.55
C GLY A 266 -18.13 1.95 -15.21
N ILE A 267 -17.09 1.30 -14.66
CA ILE A 267 -16.52 1.65 -13.36
C ILE A 267 -15.25 2.46 -13.55
N SER A 268 -15.30 3.72 -13.13
CA SER A 268 -14.16 4.63 -13.15
C SER A 268 -13.46 4.68 -11.79
N ASN A 269 -12.17 5.07 -11.82
CA ASN A 269 -11.40 5.40 -10.63
C ASN A 269 -11.39 4.27 -9.56
N PHE A 270 -11.29 3.00 -10.00
CA PHE A 270 -11.22 1.82 -9.14
C PHE A 270 -9.96 1.01 -9.43
N ARG A 271 -9.21 0.64 -8.41
CA ARG A 271 -7.96 -0.10 -8.48
C ARG A 271 -8.13 -1.50 -7.89
N PHE A 272 -7.26 -2.43 -8.23
CA PHE A 272 -7.32 -3.77 -7.64
C PHE A 272 -7.24 -3.75 -6.10
N HIS A 273 -6.46 -2.82 -5.51
CA HIS A 273 -6.39 -2.68 -4.05
C HIS A 273 -7.71 -2.20 -3.42
N ASP A 274 -8.57 -1.54 -4.20
CA ASP A 274 -9.86 -1.07 -3.71
C ASP A 274 -10.85 -2.23 -3.46
N LEU A 275 -10.56 -3.46 -3.94
CA LEU A 275 -11.27 -4.68 -3.54
C LEU A 275 -11.17 -4.94 -2.03
N ARG A 276 -9.99 -4.70 -1.44
CA ARG A 276 -9.81 -4.77 0.01
C ARG A 276 -10.57 -3.66 0.74
N HIS A 277 -10.65 -2.47 0.15
CA HIS A 277 -11.51 -1.42 0.69
C HIS A 277 -12.99 -1.80 0.60
N THR A 278 -13.41 -2.46 -0.48
CA THR A 278 -14.78 -2.98 -0.65
C THR A 278 -15.09 -4.03 0.42
N TRP A 279 -14.24 -5.02 0.60
CA TRP A 279 -14.37 -6.03 1.65
C TRP A 279 -14.53 -5.39 3.04
N ALA A 280 -13.65 -4.46 3.39
CA ALA A 280 -13.70 -3.78 4.67
C ALA A 280 -14.97 -2.93 4.84
N SER A 281 -15.36 -2.20 3.80
CA SER A 281 -16.56 -1.37 3.82
C SER A 281 -17.84 -2.21 3.97
N TRP A 282 -17.95 -3.31 3.24
CA TRP A 282 -19.11 -4.21 3.33
C TRP A 282 -19.22 -4.87 4.70
N LEU A 283 -18.11 -5.32 5.30
CA LEU A 283 -18.10 -5.90 6.64
C LEU A 283 -18.56 -4.87 7.71
N VAL A 284 -18.06 -3.64 7.63
CA VAL A 284 -18.46 -2.58 8.56
C VAL A 284 -19.94 -2.23 8.38
N GLN A 285 -20.41 -2.12 7.15
CA GLN A 285 -21.84 -1.91 6.84
C GLN A 285 -22.73 -3.07 7.31
N SER A 286 -22.17 -4.29 7.41
CA SER A 286 -22.84 -5.47 7.96
C SER A 286 -22.69 -5.62 9.47
N GLY A 287 -22.15 -4.62 10.20
CA GLY A 287 -22.06 -4.60 11.65
C GLY A 287 -20.81 -5.25 12.26
N VAL A 288 -19.85 -5.65 11.46
CA VAL A 288 -18.59 -6.17 11.99
C VAL A 288 -17.82 -5.05 12.70
N SER A 289 -17.39 -5.29 13.94
CA SER A 289 -16.65 -4.32 14.72
C SER A 289 -15.30 -3.97 14.08
N LEU A 290 -14.82 -2.74 14.29
CA LEU A 290 -13.52 -2.31 13.77
C LEU A 290 -12.36 -3.14 14.34
N LEU A 291 -12.50 -3.68 15.56
CA LEU A 291 -11.50 -4.56 16.15
C LEU A 291 -11.42 -5.88 15.39
N ALA A 292 -12.55 -6.55 15.19
CA ALA A 292 -12.59 -7.77 14.39
C ALA A 292 -12.11 -7.54 12.95
N LEU A 293 -12.50 -6.42 12.34
CA LEU A 293 -12.01 -6.03 11.02
C LEU A 293 -10.48 -5.87 11.00
N LYS A 294 -9.90 -5.22 12.02
CA LYS A 294 -8.45 -5.06 12.18
C LYS A 294 -7.74 -6.42 12.18
N GLU A 295 -8.22 -7.35 12.99
CA GLU A 295 -7.63 -8.68 13.14
C GLU A 295 -7.73 -9.49 11.86
N MET A 296 -8.94 -9.62 11.30
CA MET A 296 -9.17 -10.35 10.05
C MET A 296 -8.37 -9.80 8.87
N GLY A 297 -8.20 -8.47 8.79
CA GLY A 297 -7.46 -7.81 7.73
C GLY A 297 -5.95 -7.75 7.98
N GLY A 298 -5.48 -8.07 9.17
CA GLY A 298 -4.05 -7.93 9.52
C GLY A 298 -3.58 -6.48 9.42
N TRP A 299 -4.34 -5.53 9.98
CA TRP A 299 -3.88 -4.16 10.18
C TRP A 299 -3.17 -4.03 11.52
N GLU A 300 -2.08 -3.31 11.50
CA GLU A 300 -1.22 -3.13 12.67
C GLU A 300 -1.90 -2.29 13.76
N THR A 301 -2.52 -1.19 13.38
CA THR A 301 -3.14 -0.26 14.32
C THR A 301 -4.64 -0.07 14.05
N LEU A 302 -5.38 0.34 15.09
CA LEU A 302 -6.80 0.65 14.98
C LEU A 302 -7.05 1.87 14.09
N GLU A 303 -6.16 2.86 14.08
CA GLU A 303 -6.26 4.05 13.24
C GLU A 303 -6.34 3.69 11.75
N MET A 304 -5.70 2.59 11.34
CA MET A 304 -5.78 2.13 9.95
C MET A 304 -7.18 1.72 9.52
N VAL A 305 -8.02 1.27 10.44
CA VAL A 305 -9.40 0.86 10.18
C VAL A 305 -10.44 1.91 10.57
N GLN A 306 -10.10 2.90 11.40
CA GLN A 306 -10.96 4.01 11.77
C GLN A 306 -11.51 4.78 10.56
N ARG A 307 -10.78 4.75 9.44
CA ARG A 307 -11.25 5.32 8.18
C ARG A 307 -12.57 4.74 7.67
N TYR A 308 -12.97 3.55 8.12
CA TYR A 308 -14.24 2.89 7.76
C TYR A 308 -15.34 3.15 8.78
N ALA A 309 -15.03 3.73 9.94
CA ALA A 309 -15.99 3.92 11.06
C ALA A 309 -17.27 4.66 10.64
N HIS A 310 -17.13 5.66 9.75
CA HIS A 310 -18.28 6.44 9.25
C HIS A 310 -19.29 5.60 8.45
N LEU A 311 -18.95 4.38 8.05
CA LEU A 311 -19.84 3.47 7.32
C LEU A 311 -20.75 2.64 8.24
N SER A 312 -20.52 2.67 9.56
CA SER A 312 -21.31 1.94 10.55
C SER A 312 -22.51 2.72 11.10
N ALA A 313 -22.84 3.88 10.53
CA ALA A 313 -23.89 4.76 11.06
C ALA A 313 -25.26 4.07 11.22
N GLY A 314 -25.65 3.16 10.32
CA GLY A 314 -26.90 2.39 10.43
C GLY A 314 -26.96 1.51 11.68
N HIS A 315 -25.85 0.95 12.12
CA HIS A 315 -25.78 0.11 13.32
C HIS A 315 -25.79 0.90 14.62
N LEU A 316 -25.41 2.19 14.58
CA LEU A 316 -25.48 3.05 15.76
C LEU A 316 -26.95 3.25 16.23
N THR A 317 -27.86 3.35 15.29
CA THR A 317 -29.30 3.42 15.61
C THR A 317 -29.83 2.13 16.27
N GLU A 318 -29.40 0.96 15.74
CA GLU A 318 -29.72 -0.34 16.35
C GLU A 318 -29.09 -0.49 17.74
N HIS A 319 -27.88 -0.02 17.94
CA HIS A 319 -27.26 -0.02 19.26
C HIS A 319 -27.94 0.95 20.23
N ALA A 320 -28.36 2.12 19.78
CA ALA A 320 -29.10 3.07 20.59
C ALA A 320 -30.44 2.49 21.05
N SER A 321 -31.18 1.79 20.18
CA SER A 321 -32.47 1.17 20.51
C SER A 321 -32.40 0.03 21.55
N LYS A 322 -31.18 -0.52 21.82
CA LYS A 322 -30.98 -1.49 22.92
C LYS A 322 -31.29 -0.88 24.30
N ILE A 323 -31.08 0.42 24.46
CA ILE A 323 -31.44 1.12 25.70
C ILE A 323 -32.97 1.11 25.91
N ASP A 324 -33.73 1.30 24.83
CA ASP A 324 -35.21 1.27 24.90
C ASP A 324 -35.68 -0.12 25.37
N ALA A 325 -35.04 -1.20 24.94
CA ALA A 325 -35.36 -2.56 25.38
C ALA A 325 -35.05 -2.78 26.88
N ILE A 326 -33.99 -2.14 27.41
CA ILE A 326 -33.70 -2.20 28.86
C ILE A 326 -34.71 -1.40 29.67
N ILE A 327 -35.05 -0.21 29.23
CA ILE A 327 -36.04 0.65 29.88
C ILE A 327 -37.41 -0.02 29.88
N SER A 328 -37.83 -0.62 28.74
CA SER A 328 -39.12 -1.31 28.63
C SER A 328 -39.22 -2.54 29.52
N ARG A 329 -38.10 -3.28 29.72
CA ARG A 329 -38.05 -4.40 30.68
C ARG A 329 -38.19 -3.95 32.13
N ASN A 330 -37.65 -2.78 32.48
CA ASN A 330 -37.75 -2.22 33.82
C ASN A 330 -39.08 -1.53 34.06
N GLY A 331 -39.78 -1.09 33.01
CA GLY A 331 -41.11 -0.46 33.08
C GLY A 331 -42.29 -1.43 33.33
N THR A 332 -42.07 -2.75 33.25
CA THR A 332 -43.06 -3.78 33.60
C THR A 332 -43.03 -4.20 35.07
N ASN A 333 -42.07 -3.72 35.86
CA ASN A 333 -42.14 -3.85 37.31
C ASN A 333 -42.84 -2.63 37.88
N THR A 334 -44.10 -2.83 38.26
CA THR A 334 -45.01 -1.97 39.01
C THR A 334 -44.28 -1.11 40.02
N ALA A 335 -44.66 0.17 40.05
CA ALA A 335 -44.34 1.17 41.04
C ALA A 335 -43.90 0.61 42.41
N GLN A 336 -42.63 0.72 42.70
CA GLN A 336 -42.17 0.95 44.06
C GLN A 336 -41.62 2.37 44.12
N GLU A 337 -42.40 3.22 44.79
CA GLU A 337 -42.12 4.64 45.04
C GLU A 337 -40.94 4.90 46.01
N GLU A 338 -39.90 4.08 46.03
CA GLU A 338 -38.90 4.19 47.10
C GLU A 338 -37.45 4.51 46.64
N ASN A 339 -37.22 5.01 45.41
CA ASN A 339 -35.88 5.40 45.05
C ASN A 339 -35.75 6.80 44.40
N VAL A 340 -36.46 7.79 44.93
CA VAL A 340 -36.16 9.19 44.62
C VAL A 340 -35.18 9.75 45.63
N VAL A 341 -33.89 9.70 45.36
CA VAL A 341 -32.85 10.42 46.10
C VAL A 341 -32.86 11.87 45.64
N TYR A 342 -33.40 12.78 46.45
CA TYR A 342 -33.24 14.22 46.20
C TYR A 342 -31.81 14.62 46.53
N LEU A 343 -31.02 14.93 45.50
CA LEU A 343 -29.73 15.61 45.66
C LEU A 343 -30.02 17.08 46.01
N ASN A 344 -30.01 17.39 47.31
CA ASN A 344 -29.99 18.77 47.76
C ASN A 344 -28.64 19.40 47.38
N ALA A 345 -28.68 20.34 46.41
CA ALA A 345 -27.59 21.24 46.18
C ALA A 345 -27.41 22.18 47.38
N ARG A 346 -26.22 22.20 47.96
CA ARG A 346 -25.70 23.30 48.75
C ARG A 346 -24.58 23.99 47.99
#